data_06890c462cb67c1f134925ef5b9a21d5
#
_entry.id   06890c462cb67c1f134925ef5b9a21d5
#
_cell.length_a   1.000
_cell.length_b   1.000
_cell.length_c   1.000
_cell.angle_alpha   90.00
_cell.angle_beta   90.00
_cell.angle_gamma   90.00
#
_symmetry.space_group_name_H-M   'P 1'
#
loop_
_entity.id
_entity.type
_entity.pdbx_description
1 polymer ?
#
loop_
_entity_poly.entity_id
_entity_poly.type
_entity_poly.pdbx_seq_one_letter_code
_entity_poly.pdbx_strand_id
1 'polypeptide(L)'
;MGTLYLVPTPVGNMEDMTLRAIRILKEADLVLCEDTRTSGILLKHFEIKNRLMSHHKFNEHASSAGIVNRLKAGETVALISDAGTPGISDPGFFLAREAAANGITVQTLPGATAFVPALVSSGLPCNRFCFEGFLPQKKGRKTLLESLADETHTMIFYESPYRVVKTLEQFAEVFGTERQVSCCREISKLHEESVRGTLEEVIAHFKETEPRGEFVIVVAGKEKVKSSDRKKQTDKKYNV
;
A
#
# COMPACT_ATOMS: atom_id res chain seq x y z
N MET A 1 -20.92 13.42 20.14
CA MET A 1 -20.00 13.41 19.01
C MET A 1 -20.18 12.11 18.24
N GLY A 2 -20.14 12.18 16.91
CA GLY A 2 -20.18 11.01 16.05
C GLY A 2 -18.83 10.28 15.95
N THR A 3 -18.76 9.31 15.04
CA THR A 3 -17.56 8.51 14.81
C THR A 3 -17.17 8.56 13.34
N LEU A 4 -15.90 8.73 13.06
CA LEU A 4 -15.31 8.52 11.74
C LEU A 4 -14.80 7.08 11.62
N TYR A 5 -15.38 6.32 10.69
CA TYR A 5 -14.89 4.97 10.34
C TYR A 5 -14.06 5.04 9.05
N LEU A 6 -12.83 4.51 9.08
CA LEU A 6 -12.08 4.17 7.88
C LEU A 6 -12.34 2.69 7.59
N VAL A 7 -12.97 2.44 6.45
CA VAL A 7 -13.51 1.11 6.12
C VAL A 7 -12.75 0.54 4.92
N PRO A 8 -11.91 -0.48 5.11
CA PRO A 8 -11.24 -1.16 3.99
C PRO A 8 -12.25 -1.79 3.03
N THR A 9 -11.94 -1.69 1.74
CA THR A 9 -12.68 -2.30 0.63
C THR A 9 -11.84 -3.36 -0.06
N PRO A 10 -12.44 -4.31 -0.78
CA PRO A 10 -11.71 -5.36 -1.49
C PRO A 10 -10.65 -4.83 -2.45
N VAL A 11 -9.51 -5.52 -2.55
CA VAL A 11 -8.43 -5.19 -3.49
C VAL A 11 -8.53 -5.92 -4.83
N GLY A 12 -9.65 -6.59 -5.06
CA GLY A 12 -9.89 -7.31 -6.32
C GLY A 12 -10.90 -8.46 -6.22
N ASN A 13 -11.17 -8.95 -5.00
CA ASN A 13 -12.14 -10.01 -4.74
C ASN A 13 -13.20 -9.53 -3.74
N MET A 14 -14.46 -9.51 -4.15
CA MET A 14 -15.57 -9.04 -3.29
C MET A 14 -15.73 -9.87 -2.01
N GLU A 15 -15.27 -11.11 -1.99
CA GLU A 15 -15.31 -11.98 -0.80
C GLU A 15 -14.39 -11.50 0.34
N ASP A 16 -13.42 -10.62 0.04
CA ASP A 16 -12.55 -10.00 1.04
C ASP A 16 -13.25 -8.88 1.85
N MET A 17 -14.52 -8.59 1.54
CA MET A 17 -15.29 -7.62 2.31
C MET A 17 -15.75 -8.20 3.65
N THR A 18 -15.40 -7.52 4.75
CA THR A 18 -15.78 -8.02 6.08
C THR A 18 -17.25 -7.75 6.40
N LEU A 19 -17.89 -8.65 7.15
CA LEU A 19 -19.25 -8.47 7.64
C LEU A 19 -19.41 -7.18 8.46
N ARG A 20 -18.38 -6.81 9.22
CA ARG A 20 -18.38 -5.58 10.01
C ARG A 20 -18.33 -4.34 9.10
N ALA A 21 -17.58 -4.37 8.01
CA ALA A 21 -17.51 -3.29 7.04
C ALA A 21 -18.88 -3.06 6.38
N ILE A 22 -19.53 -4.14 5.93
CA ILE A 22 -20.89 -4.10 5.36
C ILE A 22 -21.88 -3.46 6.33
N ARG A 23 -21.87 -3.89 7.60
CA ARG A 23 -22.76 -3.36 8.65
C ARG A 23 -22.51 -1.86 8.87
N ILE A 24 -21.26 -1.44 9.05
CA ILE A 24 -20.91 -0.03 9.28
C ILE A 24 -21.34 0.84 8.09
N LEU A 25 -21.11 0.38 6.85
CA LEU A 25 -21.53 1.12 5.65
C LEU A 25 -23.05 1.24 5.52
N LYS A 26 -23.82 0.27 6.07
CA LYS A 26 -25.30 0.35 6.13
C LYS A 26 -25.78 1.33 7.21
N GLU A 27 -25.08 1.39 8.35
CA GLU A 27 -25.49 2.16 9.54
C GLU A 27 -24.99 3.63 9.52
N ALA A 28 -23.96 3.94 8.73
CA ALA A 28 -23.41 5.30 8.66
C ALA A 28 -24.42 6.30 8.09
N ASP A 29 -24.39 7.55 8.57
CA ASP A 29 -25.21 8.65 8.05
C ASP A 29 -24.72 9.16 6.68
N LEU A 30 -23.42 8.93 6.40
CA LEU A 30 -22.77 9.34 5.17
C LEU A 30 -21.60 8.40 4.86
N VAL A 31 -21.44 8.02 3.58
CA VAL A 31 -20.26 7.34 3.07
C VAL A 31 -19.46 8.27 2.17
N LEU A 32 -18.20 8.51 2.52
CA LEU A 32 -17.22 9.22 1.73
C LEU A 32 -16.45 8.23 0.86
N CYS A 33 -16.18 8.58 -0.39
CA CYS A 33 -15.47 7.71 -1.32
C CYS A 33 -14.67 8.54 -2.33
N GLU A 34 -13.64 7.94 -2.93
CA GLU A 34 -12.82 8.60 -3.93
C GLU A 34 -13.59 8.77 -5.25
N ASP A 35 -14.09 7.69 -5.82
CA ASP A 35 -14.97 7.69 -7.00
C ASP A 35 -16.34 7.09 -6.65
N THR A 36 -17.38 7.92 -6.76
CA THR A 36 -18.77 7.50 -6.47
C THR A 36 -19.30 6.43 -7.43
N ARG A 37 -18.73 6.30 -8.63
CA ARG A 37 -19.11 5.27 -9.62
C ARG A 37 -18.58 3.91 -9.18
N THR A 38 -17.28 3.81 -8.87
CA THR A 38 -16.64 2.59 -8.38
C THR A 38 -17.27 2.14 -7.07
N SER A 39 -17.37 3.05 -6.11
CA SER A 39 -17.98 2.79 -4.80
C SER A 39 -19.47 2.43 -4.91
N GLY A 40 -20.20 3.03 -5.88
CA GLY A 40 -21.59 2.69 -6.14
C GLY A 40 -21.79 1.23 -6.58
N ILE A 41 -20.84 0.66 -7.34
CA ILE A 41 -20.85 -0.76 -7.73
C ILE A 41 -20.67 -1.64 -6.49
N LEU A 42 -19.70 -1.31 -5.62
CA LEU A 42 -19.45 -2.01 -4.35
C LEU A 42 -20.70 -2.01 -3.47
N LEU A 43 -21.27 -0.82 -3.21
CA LEU A 43 -22.45 -0.70 -2.37
C LEU A 43 -23.64 -1.47 -2.93
N LYS A 44 -23.86 -1.43 -4.24
CA LYS A 44 -24.91 -2.18 -4.92
C LYS A 44 -24.74 -3.69 -4.77
N HIS A 45 -23.50 -4.21 -4.89
CA HIS A 45 -23.18 -5.63 -4.74
C HIS A 45 -23.58 -6.16 -3.35
N PHE A 46 -23.33 -5.37 -2.30
CA PHE A 46 -23.66 -5.74 -0.91
C PHE A 46 -25.02 -5.23 -0.42
N GLU A 47 -25.86 -4.75 -1.32
CA GLU A 47 -27.19 -4.22 -1.02
C GLU A 47 -27.15 -3.12 0.07
N ILE A 48 -26.13 -2.26 -0.01
CA ILE A 48 -25.97 -1.13 0.89
C ILE A 48 -26.65 0.09 0.27
N LYS A 49 -27.70 0.57 0.92
CA LYS A 49 -28.42 1.79 0.52
C LYS A 49 -27.94 2.94 1.39
N ASN A 50 -26.95 3.68 0.91
CA ASN A 50 -26.41 4.83 1.63
C ASN A 50 -26.06 5.98 0.68
N ARG A 51 -25.97 7.18 1.23
CA ARG A 51 -25.58 8.39 0.50
C ARG A 51 -24.06 8.40 0.31
N LEU A 52 -23.61 8.50 -0.94
CA LEU A 52 -22.21 8.71 -1.29
C LEU A 52 -21.88 10.19 -1.45
N MET A 53 -20.72 10.59 -0.97
CA MET A 53 -20.13 11.90 -1.22
C MET A 53 -18.66 11.73 -1.60
N SER A 54 -18.26 12.43 -2.68
CA SER A 54 -16.87 12.36 -3.14
C SER A 54 -15.92 13.07 -2.17
N HIS A 55 -14.84 12.35 -1.80
CA HIS A 55 -13.75 12.83 -0.95
C HIS A 55 -12.44 12.24 -1.49
N HIS A 56 -11.72 13.00 -2.29
CA HIS A 56 -10.53 12.58 -3.00
C HIS A 56 -9.37 13.57 -2.79
N LYS A 57 -8.18 13.22 -3.19
CA LYS A 57 -6.94 13.99 -3.00
C LYS A 57 -7.04 15.48 -3.39
N PHE A 58 -7.86 15.82 -4.38
CA PHE A 58 -7.97 17.21 -4.85
C PHE A 58 -9.01 18.06 -4.07
N ASN A 59 -9.91 17.42 -3.31
CA ASN A 59 -10.92 18.14 -2.54
C ASN A 59 -10.86 17.87 -1.03
N GLU A 60 -10.01 16.97 -0.54
CA GLU A 60 -9.96 16.56 0.87
C GLU A 60 -9.75 17.74 1.83
N HIS A 61 -8.91 18.71 1.49
CA HIS A 61 -8.72 19.90 2.32
C HIS A 61 -9.97 20.78 2.42
N ALA A 62 -10.67 20.97 1.31
CA ALA A 62 -11.87 21.81 1.26
C ALA A 62 -13.07 21.15 1.94
N SER A 63 -13.23 19.82 1.79
CA SER A 63 -14.37 19.08 2.33
C SER A 63 -14.22 18.70 3.80
N SER A 64 -12.99 18.56 4.31
CA SER A 64 -12.74 18.06 5.68
C SER A 64 -13.37 18.91 6.77
N ALA A 65 -13.35 20.24 6.67
CA ALA A 65 -13.96 21.11 7.67
C ALA A 65 -15.49 20.86 7.80
N GLY A 66 -16.18 20.71 6.67
CA GLY A 66 -17.61 20.37 6.63
C GLY A 66 -17.91 19.00 7.23
N ILE A 67 -17.05 17.99 6.95
CA ILE A 67 -17.17 16.63 7.49
C ILE A 67 -16.95 16.66 9.01
N VAL A 68 -15.91 17.35 9.49
CA VAL A 68 -15.64 17.50 10.94
C VAL A 68 -16.83 18.14 11.66
N ASN A 69 -17.49 19.13 11.07
CA ASN A 69 -18.70 19.76 11.66
C ASN A 69 -19.86 18.76 11.76
N ARG A 70 -20.07 17.90 10.75
CA ARG A 70 -21.08 16.82 10.80
C ARG A 70 -20.78 15.81 11.90
N LEU A 71 -19.52 15.38 12.03
CA LEU A 71 -19.08 14.50 13.10
C LEU A 71 -19.28 15.13 14.49
N LYS A 72 -18.99 16.43 14.65
CA LYS A 72 -19.28 17.18 15.90
C LYS A 72 -20.78 17.25 16.21
N ALA A 73 -21.61 17.32 15.19
CA ALA A 73 -23.08 17.29 15.34
C ALA A 73 -23.62 15.90 15.73
N GLY A 74 -22.78 14.86 15.77
CA GLY A 74 -23.14 13.51 16.19
C GLY A 74 -23.33 12.52 15.04
N GLU A 75 -23.15 12.93 13.79
CA GLU A 75 -23.27 12.04 12.64
C GLU A 75 -22.12 11.01 12.62
N THR A 76 -22.43 9.80 12.18
CA THR A 76 -21.48 8.72 11.90
C THR A 76 -21.10 8.76 10.43
N VAL A 77 -19.81 8.92 10.14
CA VAL A 77 -19.29 8.99 8.77
C VAL A 77 -18.36 7.82 8.51
N ALA A 78 -18.55 7.12 7.39
CA ALA A 78 -17.65 6.10 6.91
C ALA A 78 -16.86 6.65 5.71
N LEU A 79 -15.54 6.40 5.69
CA LEU A 79 -14.67 6.69 4.54
C LEU A 79 -14.20 5.37 3.95
N ILE A 80 -14.36 5.21 2.65
CA ILE A 80 -13.81 4.10 1.84
C ILE A 80 -12.87 4.65 0.76
N SER A 81 -11.92 3.82 0.32
CA SER A 81 -11.12 4.02 -0.90
C SER A 81 -11.64 3.14 -2.03
N ASP A 82 -11.15 3.33 -3.24
CA ASP A 82 -11.53 2.50 -4.40
C ASP A 82 -11.08 1.05 -4.22
N ALA A 83 -9.94 0.82 -3.53
CA ALA A 83 -9.44 -0.52 -3.17
C ALA A 83 -8.55 -0.46 -1.91
N GLY A 84 -8.74 -1.38 -0.98
CA GLY A 84 -7.90 -1.52 0.20
C GLY A 84 -8.28 -0.59 1.35
N THR A 85 -7.30 -0.22 2.17
CA THR A 85 -7.48 0.54 3.42
C THR A 85 -7.31 2.03 3.17
N PRO A 86 -8.32 2.88 3.45
CA PRO A 86 -8.21 4.34 3.33
C PRO A 86 -7.02 4.89 4.12
N GLY A 87 -6.30 5.85 3.53
CA GLY A 87 -5.10 6.45 4.11
C GLY A 87 -3.80 5.69 3.80
N ILE A 88 -3.86 4.50 3.21
CA ILE A 88 -2.69 3.73 2.75
C ILE A 88 -2.50 3.94 1.23
N SER A 89 -1.70 4.93 0.87
CA SER A 89 -1.51 5.43 -0.50
C SER A 89 -2.73 6.08 -1.14
N ASP A 90 -3.82 6.19 -0.39
CA ASP A 90 -5.12 6.76 -0.77
C ASP A 90 -5.50 7.94 0.12
N PRO A 91 -6.53 8.74 -0.23
CA PRO A 91 -7.07 9.77 0.65
C PRO A 91 -7.57 9.20 1.99
N GLY A 92 -7.51 10.02 3.04
CA GLY A 92 -8.04 9.64 4.36
C GLY A 92 -7.16 10.04 5.53
N PHE A 93 -5.84 10.08 5.36
CA PHE A 93 -4.92 10.50 6.43
C PHE A 93 -5.25 11.91 6.95
N PHE A 94 -5.48 12.87 6.04
CA PHE A 94 -5.78 14.25 6.42
C PHE A 94 -7.06 14.35 7.24
N LEU A 95 -8.15 13.71 6.77
CA LEU A 95 -9.43 13.70 7.48
C LEU A 95 -9.33 12.99 8.84
N ALA A 96 -8.65 11.86 8.92
CA ALA A 96 -8.44 11.13 10.16
C ALA A 96 -7.68 11.99 11.19
N ARG A 97 -6.63 12.69 10.75
CA ARG A 97 -5.85 13.61 11.58
C ARG A 97 -6.72 14.78 12.10
N GLU A 98 -7.47 15.43 11.21
CA GLU A 98 -8.35 16.54 11.58
C GLU A 98 -9.47 16.10 12.54
N ALA A 99 -10.06 14.93 12.30
CA ALA A 99 -11.07 14.36 13.21
C ALA A 99 -10.46 14.10 14.60
N ALA A 100 -9.32 13.44 14.67
CA ALA A 100 -8.63 13.16 15.94
C ALA A 100 -8.23 14.44 16.68
N ALA A 101 -7.71 15.46 15.97
CA ALA A 101 -7.34 16.75 16.54
C ALA A 101 -8.57 17.52 17.14
N ASN A 102 -9.77 17.21 16.65
CA ASN A 102 -11.02 17.76 17.17
C ASN A 102 -11.72 16.87 18.22
N GLY A 103 -11.03 15.84 18.75
CA GLY A 103 -11.56 14.94 19.79
C GLY A 103 -12.64 13.96 19.28
N ILE A 104 -12.75 13.79 17.96
CA ILE A 104 -13.70 12.86 17.34
C ILE A 104 -13.11 11.46 17.37
N THR A 105 -13.92 10.47 17.69
CA THR A 105 -13.50 9.07 17.64
C THR A 105 -13.24 8.66 16.20
N VAL A 106 -12.00 8.17 15.93
CA VAL A 106 -11.59 7.62 14.64
C VAL A 106 -11.38 6.12 14.81
N GLN A 107 -12.08 5.31 14.02
CA GLN A 107 -11.95 3.86 14.01
C GLN A 107 -11.59 3.36 12.62
N THR A 108 -10.39 2.78 12.46
CA THR A 108 -10.04 2.03 11.26
C THR A 108 -10.40 0.57 11.46
N LEU A 109 -11.19 0.01 10.55
CA LEU A 109 -11.54 -1.41 10.63
C LEU A 109 -10.39 -2.27 10.10
N PRO A 110 -10.12 -3.44 10.70
CA PRO A 110 -9.30 -4.47 10.05
C PRO A 110 -9.95 -4.91 8.74
N GLY A 111 -9.14 -5.06 7.69
CA GLY A 111 -9.67 -5.47 6.38
C GLY A 111 -8.60 -5.54 5.30
N ALA A 112 -9.03 -5.59 4.05
CA ALA A 112 -8.17 -5.80 2.90
C ALA A 112 -7.11 -4.70 2.73
N THR A 113 -5.92 -5.14 2.35
CA THR A 113 -4.80 -4.29 1.92
C THR A 113 -3.87 -5.12 1.05
N ALA A 114 -3.36 -4.59 -0.03
CA ALA A 114 -2.56 -5.36 -0.98
C ALA A 114 -1.14 -5.68 -0.45
N PHE A 115 -0.54 -4.79 0.32
CA PHE A 115 0.86 -4.97 0.74
C PHE A 115 1.06 -6.08 1.77
N VAL A 116 0.08 -6.39 2.61
CA VAL A 116 0.19 -7.43 3.65
C VAL A 116 0.28 -8.83 3.01
N PRO A 117 -0.68 -9.25 2.16
CA PRO A 117 -0.56 -10.55 1.48
C PRO A 117 0.69 -10.63 0.60
N ALA A 118 1.06 -9.55 -0.10
CA ALA A 118 2.30 -9.51 -0.87
C ALA A 118 3.54 -9.77 0.00
N LEU A 119 3.65 -9.09 1.14
CA LEU A 119 4.76 -9.25 2.08
C LEU A 119 4.84 -10.69 2.59
N VAL A 120 3.71 -11.24 3.07
CA VAL A 120 3.68 -12.60 3.63
C VAL A 120 3.99 -13.65 2.56
N SER A 121 3.42 -13.51 1.36
CA SER A 121 3.66 -14.45 0.26
C SER A 121 5.03 -14.29 -0.41
N SER A 122 5.74 -13.18 -0.18
CA SER A 122 7.08 -12.97 -0.75
C SER A 122 8.12 -14.00 -0.31
N GLY A 123 7.96 -14.55 0.91
CA GLY A 123 8.96 -15.39 1.56
C GLY A 123 10.15 -14.62 2.14
N LEU A 124 10.13 -13.29 2.07
CA LEU A 124 11.15 -12.42 2.67
C LEU A 124 10.82 -12.13 4.15
N PRO A 125 11.81 -11.72 4.98
CA PRO A 125 11.57 -11.40 6.39
C PRO A 125 10.46 -10.37 6.56
N CYS A 126 9.41 -10.71 7.32
CA CYS A 126 8.22 -9.89 7.50
C CYS A 126 8.03 -9.33 8.92
N ASN A 127 8.94 -9.64 9.85
CA ASN A 127 8.88 -9.17 11.24
C ASN A 127 9.20 -7.67 11.40
N ARG A 128 9.97 -7.10 10.46
CA ARG A 128 10.29 -5.66 10.36
C ARG A 128 10.36 -5.30 8.88
N PHE A 129 9.64 -4.26 8.48
CA PHE A 129 9.59 -3.81 7.10
C PHE A 129 9.32 -2.30 7.02
N CYS A 130 9.63 -1.72 5.87
CA CYS A 130 9.32 -0.35 5.50
C CYS A 130 8.29 -0.36 4.38
N PHE A 131 7.18 0.34 4.54
CA PHE A 131 6.21 0.56 3.48
C PHE A 131 6.48 1.92 2.82
N GLU A 132 6.97 1.88 1.60
CA GLU A 132 7.39 3.05 0.82
C GLU A 132 6.26 3.54 -0.12
N GLY A 133 5.25 2.70 -0.40
CA GLY A 133 4.16 3.03 -1.30
C GLY A 133 4.63 3.30 -2.73
N PHE A 134 4.02 4.29 -3.40
CA PHE A 134 4.42 4.68 -4.74
C PHE A 134 5.64 5.60 -4.72
N LEU A 135 6.69 5.21 -5.44
CA LEU A 135 7.85 6.07 -5.64
C LEU A 135 7.49 7.36 -6.41
N PRO A 136 8.13 8.49 -6.11
CA PRO A 136 7.97 9.71 -6.89
C PRO A 136 8.20 9.46 -8.39
N GLN A 137 7.37 10.06 -9.24
CA GLN A 137 7.46 9.81 -10.69
C GLN A 137 8.71 10.45 -11.33
N LYS A 138 9.15 11.62 -10.82
CA LYS A 138 10.28 12.40 -11.36
C LYS A 138 11.16 12.96 -10.24
N LYS A 139 10.84 14.16 -9.74
CA LYS A 139 11.63 14.87 -8.72
C LYS A 139 11.67 14.08 -7.41
N GLY A 140 12.86 13.91 -6.85
CA GLY A 140 13.09 13.20 -5.59
C GLY A 140 13.19 11.67 -5.69
N ARG A 141 12.87 11.05 -6.85
CA ARG A 141 12.90 9.59 -7.00
C ARG A 141 14.30 9.00 -6.81
N LYS A 142 15.31 9.57 -7.47
CA LYS A 142 16.70 9.11 -7.35
C LYS A 142 17.22 9.26 -5.93
N THR A 143 17.01 10.42 -5.30
CA THR A 143 17.42 10.68 -3.91
C THR A 143 16.78 9.73 -2.93
N LEU A 144 15.47 9.42 -3.10
CA LEU A 144 14.78 8.44 -2.26
C LEU A 144 15.40 7.05 -2.43
N LEU A 145 15.61 6.58 -3.66
CA LEU A 145 16.23 5.28 -3.92
C LEU A 145 17.63 5.17 -3.32
N GLU A 146 18.47 6.20 -3.50
CA GLU A 146 19.81 6.26 -2.92
C GLU A 146 19.77 6.21 -1.38
N SER A 147 18.77 6.86 -0.74
CA SER A 147 18.61 6.81 0.72
C SER A 147 18.21 5.43 1.24
N LEU A 148 17.61 4.59 0.42
CA LEU A 148 17.21 3.22 0.74
C LEU A 148 18.30 2.17 0.46
N ALA A 149 19.45 2.56 -0.11
CA ALA A 149 20.53 1.63 -0.48
C ALA A 149 21.03 0.78 0.70
N ASP A 150 21.06 1.37 1.88
CA ASP A 150 21.53 0.73 3.11
C ASP A 150 20.40 0.22 4.03
N GLU A 151 19.14 0.28 3.58
CA GLU A 151 18.01 -0.22 4.37
C GLU A 151 18.15 -1.74 4.61
N THR A 152 18.06 -2.14 5.87
CA THR A 152 18.24 -3.54 6.30
C THR A 152 16.92 -4.29 6.52
N HIS A 153 15.79 -3.58 6.47
CA HIS A 153 14.47 -4.16 6.56
C HIS A 153 13.90 -4.44 5.17
N THR A 154 12.98 -5.37 5.07
CA THR A 154 12.21 -5.60 3.85
C THR A 154 11.46 -4.32 3.47
N MET A 155 11.54 -3.91 2.22
CA MET A 155 10.90 -2.71 1.67
C MET A 155 9.74 -3.11 0.77
N ILE A 156 8.65 -2.35 0.81
CA ILE A 156 7.43 -2.65 0.05
C ILE A 156 7.04 -1.42 -0.76
N PHE A 157 6.86 -1.62 -2.07
CA PHE A 157 6.50 -0.57 -3.01
C PHE A 157 5.24 -0.94 -3.78
N TYR A 158 4.43 0.06 -4.13
CA TYR A 158 3.39 -0.06 -5.13
C TYR A 158 3.91 0.44 -6.47
N GLU A 159 3.56 -0.24 -7.56
CA GLU A 159 3.97 0.22 -8.88
C GLU A 159 2.95 -0.14 -9.97
N SER A 160 2.92 0.69 -11.00
CA SER A 160 2.07 0.48 -12.15
C SER A 160 2.74 -0.45 -13.18
N PRO A 161 1.98 -1.19 -13.99
CA PRO A 161 2.53 -2.08 -15.02
C PRO A 161 3.43 -1.34 -16.02
N TYR A 162 3.13 -0.08 -16.29
CA TYR A 162 3.91 0.75 -17.24
C TYR A 162 5.30 1.13 -16.73
N ARG A 163 5.58 0.95 -15.44
CA ARG A 163 6.83 1.38 -14.82
C ARG A 163 7.59 0.28 -14.10
N VAL A 164 6.96 -0.88 -13.88
CA VAL A 164 7.54 -1.95 -13.07
C VAL A 164 8.92 -2.37 -13.54
N VAL A 165 9.13 -2.61 -14.85
CA VAL A 165 10.45 -2.99 -15.39
C VAL A 165 11.49 -1.92 -15.12
N LYS A 166 11.18 -0.66 -15.45
CA LYS A 166 12.09 0.47 -15.19
C LYS A 166 12.39 0.64 -13.70
N THR A 167 11.41 0.41 -12.83
CA THR A 167 11.58 0.49 -11.38
C THR A 167 12.50 -0.60 -10.88
N LEU A 168 12.35 -1.85 -11.36
CA LEU A 168 13.22 -2.96 -11.04
C LEU A 168 14.66 -2.73 -11.53
N GLU A 169 14.85 -2.18 -12.73
CA GLU A 169 16.18 -1.79 -13.23
C GLU A 169 16.85 -0.74 -12.32
N GLN A 170 16.09 0.27 -11.88
CA GLN A 170 16.61 1.26 -10.93
C GLN A 170 16.93 0.65 -9.56
N PHE A 171 16.15 -0.35 -9.11
CA PHE A 171 16.48 -1.09 -7.90
C PHE A 171 17.78 -1.88 -8.09
N ALA A 172 17.99 -2.53 -9.24
CA ALA A 172 19.24 -3.25 -9.54
C ALA A 172 20.45 -2.31 -9.56
N GLU A 173 20.32 -1.10 -10.11
CA GLU A 173 21.37 -0.09 -10.10
C GLU A 173 21.76 0.34 -8.68
N VAL A 174 20.78 0.49 -7.76
CA VAL A 174 21.01 1.02 -6.40
C VAL A 174 21.29 -0.08 -5.38
N PHE A 175 20.56 -1.20 -5.45
CA PHE A 175 20.61 -2.27 -4.44
C PHE A 175 21.49 -3.45 -4.86
N GLY A 176 21.89 -3.53 -6.15
CA GLY A 176 22.62 -4.64 -6.76
C GLY A 176 21.69 -5.68 -7.36
N THR A 177 22.15 -6.33 -8.46
CA THR A 177 21.38 -7.31 -9.25
C THR A 177 20.97 -8.56 -8.46
N GLU A 178 21.80 -8.95 -7.48
CA GLU A 178 21.59 -10.14 -6.64
C GLU A 178 20.58 -9.93 -5.50
N ARG A 179 20.07 -8.70 -5.33
CA ARG A 179 19.11 -8.41 -4.27
C ARG A 179 17.81 -9.20 -4.51
N GLN A 180 17.37 -9.93 -3.48
CA GLN A 180 16.15 -10.73 -3.55
C GLN A 180 14.91 -9.82 -3.61
N VAL A 181 13.99 -10.19 -4.48
CA VAL A 181 12.74 -9.46 -4.72
C VAL A 181 11.59 -10.42 -4.98
N SER A 182 10.39 -10.00 -4.64
CA SER A 182 9.14 -10.63 -5.04
C SER A 182 8.24 -9.57 -5.66
N CYS A 183 7.82 -9.79 -6.91
CA CYS A 183 6.82 -8.97 -7.59
C CYS A 183 5.50 -9.71 -7.57
N CYS A 184 4.54 -9.21 -6.78
CA CYS A 184 3.18 -9.73 -6.71
C CYS A 184 2.29 -8.84 -7.58
N ARG A 185 1.59 -9.42 -8.57
CA ARG A 185 0.65 -8.70 -9.40
C ARG A 185 -0.76 -9.21 -9.22
N GLU A 186 -1.76 -8.34 -9.41
CA GLU A 186 -3.17 -8.68 -9.43
C GLU A 186 -3.62 -9.51 -8.20
N ILE A 187 -3.10 -9.13 -7.01
CA ILE A 187 -3.40 -9.80 -5.74
C ILE A 187 -4.92 -9.90 -5.55
N SER A 188 -5.39 -11.08 -5.13
CA SER A 188 -6.81 -11.42 -4.91
C SER A 188 -7.66 -11.47 -6.18
N LYS A 189 -7.07 -11.27 -7.38
CA LYS A 189 -7.77 -11.30 -8.68
C LYS A 189 -7.49 -12.60 -9.44
N LEU A 190 -8.24 -12.80 -10.53
CA LEU A 190 -8.15 -14.01 -11.39
C LEU A 190 -6.72 -14.28 -11.93
N HIS A 191 -5.95 -13.23 -12.18
CA HIS A 191 -4.61 -13.31 -12.76
C HIS A 191 -3.52 -13.01 -11.73
N GLU A 192 -3.77 -13.36 -10.46
CA GLU A 192 -2.77 -13.25 -9.40
C GLU A 192 -1.53 -14.05 -9.73
N GLU A 193 -0.37 -13.41 -9.60
CA GLU A 193 0.94 -14.03 -9.83
C GLU A 193 1.98 -13.43 -8.89
N SER A 194 2.92 -14.26 -8.45
CA SER A 194 4.07 -13.82 -7.66
C SER A 194 5.36 -14.36 -8.27
N VAL A 195 6.15 -13.47 -8.87
CA VAL A 195 7.47 -13.77 -9.44
C VAL A 195 8.54 -13.44 -8.40
N ARG A 196 9.35 -14.41 -8.02
CA ARG A 196 10.39 -14.31 -6.97
C ARG A 196 11.75 -14.66 -7.54
N GLY A 197 12.79 -14.03 -7.02
CA GLY A 197 14.18 -14.30 -7.38
C GLY A 197 15.07 -13.11 -7.08
N THR A 198 16.23 -13.07 -7.73
CA THR A 198 17.08 -11.88 -7.78
C THR A 198 16.45 -10.79 -8.64
N LEU A 199 16.87 -9.55 -8.45
CA LEU A 199 16.44 -8.45 -9.33
C LEU A 199 16.74 -8.76 -10.80
N GLU A 200 17.90 -9.39 -11.09
CA GLU A 200 18.27 -9.79 -12.45
C GLU A 200 17.27 -10.76 -13.06
N GLU A 201 16.92 -11.83 -12.35
CA GLU A 201 15.97 -12.87 -12.80
C GLU A 201 14.57 -12.28 -13.02
N VAL A 202 14.08 -11.47 -12.08
CA VAL A 202 12.73 -10.87 -12.16
C VAL A 202 12.65 -9.82 -13.27
N ILE A 203 13.72 -9.04 -13.51
CA ILE A 203 13.81 -8.13 -14.65
C ILE A 203 13.74 -8.90 -15.96
N ALA A 204 14.50 -10.02 -16.10
CA ALA A 204 14.48 -10.84 -17.28
C ALA A 204 13.08 -11.38 -17.58
N HIS A 205 12.40 -11.91 -16.55
CA HIS A 205 11.02 -12.37 -16.67
C HIS A 205 10.06 -11.31 -17.24
N PHE A 206 10.07 -10.10 -16.68
CA PHE A 206 9.17 -9.04 -17.12
C PHE A 206 9.59 -8.32 -18.41
N LYS A 207 10.79 -8.56 -18.92
CA LYS A 207 11.19 -8.17 -20.29
C LYS A 207 10.64 -9.13 -21.34
N GLU A 208 10.50 -10.41 -20.99
CA GLU A 208 9.92 -11.42 -21.87
C GLU A 208 8.37 -11.43 -21.82
N THR A 209 7.81 -11.18 -20.63
CA THR A 209 6.35 -11.18 -20.39
C THR A 209 5.89 -9.76 -20.10
N GLU A 210 5.08 -9.17 -20.99
CA GLU A 210 4.57 -7.81 -20.81
C GLU A 210 3.82 -7.64 -19.48
N PRO A 211 4.25 -6.73 -18.59
CA PRO A 211 3.59 -6.50 -17.31
C PRO A 211 2.17 -5.94 -17.48
N ARG A 212 1.19 -6.54 -16.81
CA ARG A 212 -0.22 -6.08 -16.79
C ARG A 212 -0.76 -6.09 -15.38
N GLY A 213 -1.72 -5.21 -15.12
CA GLY A 213 -2.38 -5.11 -13.82
C GLY A 213 -1.60 -4.28 -12.80
N GLU A 214 -1.89 -4.46 -11.53
CA GLU A 214 -1.32 -3.69 -10.42
C GLU A 214 -0.25 -4.51 -9.70
N PHE A 215 0.83 -3.85 -9.29
CA PHE A 215 2.00 -4.50 -8.72
C PHE A 215 2.27 -4.06 -7.28
N VAL A 216 2.61 -5.04 -6.46
CA VAL A 216 3.30 -4.83 -5.18
C VAL A 216 4.68 -5.45 -5.30
N ILE A 217 5.73 -4.65 -5.12
CA ILE A 217 7.13 -5.09 -5.17
C ILE A 217 7.65 -5.16 -3.74
N VAL A 218 8.11 -6.33 -3.32
CA VAL A 218 8.71 -6.58 -2.01
C VAL A 218 10.19 -6.86 -2.20
N VAL A 219 11.06 -6.01 -1.66
CA VAL A 219 12.52 -6.09 -1.84
C VAL A 219 13.17 -6.42 -0.51
N ALA A 220 14.08 -7.40 -0.49
CA ALA A 220 14.83 -7.73 0.71
C ALA A 220 15.69 -6.55 1.18
N GLY A 221 15.83 -6.38 2.48
CA GLY A 221 16.78 -5.46 3.06
C GLY A 221 18.23 -5.84 2.76
N LYS A 222 19.16 -4.92 2.96
CA LYS A 222 20.60 -5.18 2.83
C LYS A 222 21.05 -6.19 3.90
N GLU A 223 21.71 -7.25 3.47
CA GLU A 223 22.26 -8.23 4.41
C GLU A 223 23.31 -7.59 5.34
N LYS A 224 23.17 -7.84 6.63
CA LYS A 224 24.20 -7.46 7.59
C LYS A 224 25.40 -8.37 7.40
N VAL A 225 26.54 -7.81 7.01
CA VAL A 225 27.81 -8.57 6.98
C VAL A 225 28.10 -9.09 8.40
N LYS A 226 28.06 -10.41 8.56
CA LYS A 226 28.37 -11.05 9.85
C LYS A 226 29.80 -10.67 10.25
N SER A 227 30.02 -10.31 11.49
CA SER A 227 31.34 -9.92 12.04
C SER A 227 32.42 -10.99 11.88
N SER A 228 32.04 -12.25 11.65
CA SER A 228 32.94 -13.36 11.29
C SER A 228 33.63 -13.18 9.94
N ASP A 229 32.99 -12.52 8.97
CA ASP A 229 33.54 -12.36 7.62
C ASP A 229 34.49 -11.15 7.53
N ARG A 230 34.34 -10.17 8.44
CA ARG A 230 35.32 -9.07 8.59
C ARG A 230 36.70 -9.56 9.08
N LYS A 231 36.77 -10.60 9.94
CA LYS A 231 38.04 -11.17 10.36
C LYS A 231 38.77 -11.89 9.23
N LYS A 232 38.07 -12.61 8.36
CA LYS A 232 38.69 -13.29 7.23
C LYS A 232 39.24 -12.35 6.15
N GLN A 233 38.70 -11.16 6.00
CA GLN A 233 39.21 -10.15 5.04
C GLN A 233 40.42 -9.38 5.58
N THR A 234 40.53 -9.19 6.90
CA THR A 234 41.69 -8.55 7.56
C THR A 234 42.89 -9.51 7.57
N ASP A 235 42.67 -10.82 7.82
CA ASP A 235 43.76 -11.80 7.86
C ASP A 235 44.37 -12.07 6.47
N LYS A 236 43.63 -11.84 5.37
CA LYS A 236 44.19 -11.93 4.00
C LYS A 236 45.04 -10.70 3.59
N LYS A 237 44.94 -9.58 4.31
CA LYS A 237 45.70 -8.35 4.01
C LYS A 237 47.06 -8.27 4.73
N TYR A 238 47.32 -9.15 5.70
CA TYR A 238 48.58 -9.17 6.47
C TYR A 238 49.45 -10.37 6.22
N ASN A 239 49.09 -11.26 5.25
CA ASN A 239 49.91 -12.40 4.79
C ASN A 239 50.34 -12.18 3.32
N VAL A 240 51.14 -11.11 3.09
CA VAL A 240 51.99 -10.93 1.89
C VAL A 240 53.33 -10.43 2.36
#